data_cf46feffeb5bdcce25eebfffb9460fcf
#
_entry.id   cf46feffeb5bdcce25eebfffb9460fcf
#
_cell.length_a   1.000
_cell.length_b   1.000
_cell.length_c   1.000
_cell.angle_alpha   90.00
_cell.angle_beta   90.00
_cell.angle_gamma   90.00
#
_symmetry.space_group_name_H-M   'P 1'
#
loop_
_entity.id
_entity.type
_entity.pdbx_description
1 polymer ?
#
loop_
_entity_poly.entity_id
_entity_poly.type
_entity_poly.pdbx_seq_one_letter_code
_entity_poly.pdbx_strand_id
1 'polypeptide(L)'
;FYDLLSRMRSAPGRDGSFRRPQELQAGQFQFSETGLAEEWNTGRKKVRNLLAAMERLGLIAVTASRTASVASVTCIEGWTDTQGNYVSNPCRTAP
;
A
#
# COMPACT_ATOMS: atom_id res chain seq x y z
N PHE A 1 7.71 -2.22 -6.63
CA PHE A 1 7.68 -2.00 -5.16
C PHE A 1 7.84 -0.53 -4.79
N TYR A 2 8.82 0.16 -5.39
CA TYR A 2 9.06 1.57 -5.08
C TYR A 2 7.88 2.47 -5.45
N ASP A 3 7.17 2.16 -6.54
CA ASP A 3 5.94 2.86 -6.88
C ASP A 3 4.89 2.71 -5.77
N LEU A 4 4.79 1.52 -5.20
CA LEU A 4 3.86 1.28 -4.10
C LEU A 4 4.26 2.03 -2.83
N LEU A 5 5.56 2.16 -2.56
CA LEU A 5 6.03 2.96 -1.44
C LEU A 5 5.62 4.42 -1.56
N SER A 6 5.62 4.97 -2.77
CA SER A 6 5.23 6.35 -2.99
C SER A 6 3.74 6.59 -2.72
N ARG A 7 2.91 5.54 -2.77
CA ARG A 7 1.47 5.61 -2.49
C ARG A 7 1.15 5.43 -1.01
N MET A 8 2.10 4.95 -0.23
CA MET A 8 1.90 4.65 1.19
C MET A 8 1.64 5.94 1.97
N ARG A 9 0.65 5.89 2.85
CA ARG A 9 0.36 7.00 3.73
C ARG A 9 1.39 7.09 4.85
N SER A 10 1.87 8.27 5.12
CA SER A 10 2.79 8.53 6.23
C SER A 10 2.06 8.86 7.53
N ALA A 11 0.73 9.08 7.46
CA ALA A 11 -0.13 9.37 8.60
C ALA A 11 -1.51 8.78 8.34
N PRO A 12 -2.29 8.47 9.40
CA PRO A 12 -3.66 7.96 9.20
C PRO A 12 -4.52 8.94 8.41
N GLY A 13 -5.43 8.40 7.62
CA GLY A 13 -6.34 9.23 6.83
C GLY A 13 -6.95 8.46 5.66
N ARG A 14 -7.52 9.20 4.72
CA ARG A 14 -8.17 8.64 3.54
C ARG A 14 -7.53 9.19 2.28
N ASP A 15 -7.47 8.35 1.25
CA ASP A 15 -7.00 8.79 -0.06
C ASP A 15 -8.20 9.32 -0.85
N GLY A 16 -8.28 10.64 -0.99
CA GLY A 16 -9.39 11.32 -1.67
C GLY A 16 -9.43 11.11 -3.18
N SER A 17 -8.42 10.47 -3.77
CA SER A 17 -8.42 10.17 -5.20
C SER A 17 -9.34 8.99 -5.55
N PHE A 18 -9.85 8.25 -4.56
CA PHE A 18 -10.76 7.14 -4.78
C PHE A 18 -12.21 7.57 -4.58
N ARG A 19 -13.12 6.97 -5.35
CA ARG A 19 -14.56 7.24 -5.24
C ARG A 19 -15.10 6.86 -3.86
N ARG A 20 -14.59 5.78 -3.28
CA ARG A 20 -14.95 5.30 -1.94
C ARG A 20 -13.69 5.17 -1.09
N PRO A 21 -13.17 6.31 -0.58
CA PRO A 21 -11.95 6.27 0.21
C PRO A 21 -12.15 5.43 1.48
N GLN A 22 -11.19 4.55 1.76
CA GLN A 22 -11.17 3.77 2.98
C GLN A 22 -10.30 4.45 4.02
N GLU A 23 -10.63 4.27 5.29
CA GLU A 23 -9.80 4.78 6.36
C GLU A 23 -8.52 3.96 6.44
N LEU A 24 -7.38 4.62 6.29
CA LEU A 24 -6.07 3.97 6.22
C LEU A 24 -5.24 4.33 7.43
N GLN A 25 -4.47 3.35 7.92
CA GLN A 25 -3.42 3.60 8.90
C GLN A 25 -2.14 4.07 8.18
N ALA A 26 -1.22 4.68 8.94
CA ALA A 26 0.11 4.94 8.42
C ALA A 26 0.75 3.62 7.96
N GLY A 27 1.40 3.63 6.83
CA GLY A 27 1.99 2.42 6.24
C GLY A 27 1.06 1.67 5.30
N GLN A 28 -0.18 2.12 5.12
CA GLN A 28 -1.15 1.51 4.21
C GLN A 28 -1.38 2.39 2.98
N PHE A 29 -1.86 1.76 1.91
CA PHE A 29 -2.35 2.49 0.73
C PHE A 29 -3.55 1.75 0.14
N GLN A 30 -4.46 2.52 -0.45
CA GLN A 30 -5.60 1.98 -1.18
C GLN A 30 -5.23 1.89 -2.67
N PHE A 31 -5.69 0.85 -3.34
CA PHE A 31 -5.38 0.68 -4.76
C PHE A 31 -6.54 0.01 -5.49
N SER A 32 -6.51 0.06 -6.82
CA SER A 32 -7.34 -0.77 -7.67
C SER A 32 -6.45 -1.49 -8.68
N GLU A 33 -6.78 -2.74 -8.98
CA GLU A 33 -6.00 -3.51 -9.98
C GLU A 33 -6.04 -2.83 -11.35
N THR A 34 -7.20 -2.29 -11.72
CA THR A 34 -7.36 -1.57 -12.97
C THR A 34 -6.50 -0.32 -13.02
N GLY A 35 -6.51 0.47 -11.94
CA GLY A 35 -5.69 1.68 -11.85
C GLY A 35 -4.21 1.40 -11.93
N LEU A 36 -3.73 0.37 -11.21
CA LEU A 36 -2.32 -0.03 -11.27
C LEU A 36 -1.96 -0.55 -12.65
N ALA A 37 -2.85 -1.31 -13.28
CA ALA A 37 -2.60 -1.84 -14.62
C ALA A 37 -2.45 -0.70 -15.64
N GLU A 38 -3.26 0.33 -15.55
CA GLU A 38 -3.16 1.50 -16.41
C GLU A 38 -1.85 2.26 -16.19
N GLU A 39 -1.50 2.52 -14.94
CA GLU A 39 -0.29 3.26 -14.60
C GLU A 39 0.98 2.50 -14.94
N TRP A 40 0.98 1.19 -14.77
CA TRP A 40 2.12 0.36 -15.10
C TRP A 40 2.13 -0.11 -16.56
N ASN A 41 1.13 0.32 -17.33
CA ASN A 41 0.98 -0.03 -18.75
C ASN A 41 1.04 -1.54 -18.95
N THR A 42 0.22 -2.29 -18.22
CA THR A 42 0.20 -3.75 -18.25
C THR A 42 -1.23 -4.27 -18.00
N GLY A 43 -1.41 -5.58 -18.02
CA GLY A 43 -2.69 -6.22 -17.76
C GLY A 43 -2.95 -6.44 -16.26
N ARG A 44 -4.22 -6.58 -15.90
CA ARG A 44 -4.64 -6.82 -14.51
C ARG A 44 -4.06 -8.11 -13.93
N LYS A 45 -3.96 -9.15 -14.76
CA LYS A 45 -3.39 -10.43 -14.31
C LYS A 45 -1.94 -10.27 -13.86
N LYS A 46 -1.15 -9.49 -14.59
CA LYS A 46 0.23 -9.22 -14.22
C LYS A 46 0.32 -8.44 -12.92
N VAL A 47 -0.58 -7.47 -12.72
CA VAL A 47 -0.66 -6.73 -11.45
C VAL A 47 -0.92 -7.70 -10.29
N ARG A 48 -1.89 -8.60 -10.41
CA ARG A 48 -2.17 -9.61 -9.37
C ARG A 48 -0.96 -10.47 -9.08
N ASN A 49 -0.28 -10.92 -10.12
CA ASN A 49 0.90 -11.78 -9.97
C ASN A 49 2.04 -11.05 -9.26
N LEU A 50 2.26 -9.78 -9.60
CA LEU A 50 3.29 -8.96 -8.95
C LEU A 50 2.96 -8.70 -7.47
N LEU A 51 1.70 -8.37 -7.16
CA LEU A 51 1.26 -8.16 -5.79
C LEU A 51 1.39 -9.44 -4.96
N ALA A 52 0.98 -10.58 -5.54
CA ALA A 52 1.11 -11.87 -4.85
C ALA A 52 2.57 -12.24 -4.60
N ALA A 53 3.47 -11.94 -5.53
CA ALA A 53 4.89 -12.17 -5.36
C ALA A 53 5.47 -11.32 -4.23
N MET A 54 5.09 -10.04 -4.17
CA MET A 54 5.52 -9.14 -3.09
C MET A 54 4.99 -9.59 -1.74
N GLU A 55 3.76 -10.07 -1.69
CA GLU A 55 3.16 -10.58 -0.46
C GLU A 55 3.90 -11.84 0.03
N ARG A 56 4.24 -12.74 -0.87
CA ARG A 56 5.02 -13.94 -0.52
C ARG A 56 6.42 -13.62 0.00
N LEU A 57 7.02 -12.53 -0.50
CA LEU A 57 8.32 -12.06 -0.05
C LEU A 57 8.25 -11.30 1.29
N GLY A 58 7.06 -11.07 1.82
CA GLY A 58 6.89 -10.34 3.07
C GLY A 58 7.03 -8.84 2.94
N LEU A 59 6.94 -8.30 1.72
CA LEU A 59 7.06 -6.86 1.48
C LEU A 59 5.77 -6.13 1.79
N ILE A 60 4.63 -6.74 1.48
CA ILE A 60 3.29 -6.17 1.70
C ILE A 60 2.34 -7.23 2.21
N ALA A 61 1.21 -6.79 2.76
CA ALA A 61 0.06 -7.63 3.07
C ALA A 61 -1.18 -6.99 2.44
N VAL A 62 -1.94 -7.77 1.67
CA VAL A 62 -3.11 -7.28 0.94
C VAL A 62 -4.38 -7.72 1.62
N THR A 63 -5.30 -6.77 1.83
CA THR A 63 -6.66 -7.03 2.30
C THR A 63 -7.62 -6.54 1.22
N ALA A 64 -8.37 -7.46 0.62
CA ALA A 64 -9.36 -7.12 -0.40
C ALA A 64 -10.75 -7.20 0.21
N SER A 65 -11.59 -6.21 -0.12
CA SER A 65 -13.00 -6.21 0.25
C SER A 65 -13.84 -5.97 -1.00
N ARG A 66 -15.17 -6.03 -0.86
CA ARG A 66 -16.10 -5.79 -1.97
C ARG A 66 -15.93 -4.40 -2.58
N THR A 67 -15.56 -3.42 -1.77
CA THR A 67 -15.58 -2.02 -2.17
C THR A 67 -14.21 -1.43 -2.39
N ALA A 68 -13.15 -2.08 -1.85
CA ALA A 68 -11.81 -1.52 -1.94
C ALA A 68 -10.75 -2.59 -1.69
N SER A 69 -9.58 -2.36 -2.22
CA SER A 69 -8.38 -3.14 -1.93
C SER A 69 -7.40 -2.24 -1.19
N VAL A 70 -6.89 -2.72 -0.07
CA VAL A 70 -5.94 -2.00 0.78
C VAL A 70 -4.72 -2.89 0.97
N ALA A 71 -3.54 -2.31 0.87
CA ALA A 71 -2.30 -3.02 1.14
C ALA A 71 -1.55 -2.32 2.27
N SER A 72 -0.89 -3.12 3.10
CA SER A 72 0.00 -2.63 4.16
C SER A 72 1.43 -2.92 3.77
N VAL A 73 2.32 -1.94 3.92
CA VAL A 73 3.76 -2.17 3.73
C VAL A 73 4.31 -2.74 5.02
N THR A 74 4.78 -3.98 4.99
CA THR A 74 5.15 -4.74 6.20
C THR A 74 6.65 -4.87 6.42
N CYS A 75 7.46 -4.52 5.41
CA CYS A 75 8.91 -4.73 5.46
C CYS A 75 9.69 -3.52 5.98
N ILE A 76 9.05 -2.37 6.14
CA ILE A 76 9.69 -1.13 6.57
C ILE A 76 9.51 -0.94 8.07
N GLU A 77 10.59 -0.63 8.77
CA GLU A 77 10.55 -0.40 10.21
C GLU A 77 9.85 0.91 10.56
N GLY A 78 10.10 1.95 9.77
CA GLY A 78 9.51 3.26 9.99
C GLY A 78 10.07 4.27 9.01
N TRP A 79 9.76 5.54 9.24
CA TRP A 79 10.21 6.64 8.38
C TRP A 79 10.32 7.92 9.19
N THR A 80 10.93 8.95 8.58
CA THR A 80 10.98 10.29 9.14
C THR A 80 9.89 11.13 8.45
N ASP A 81 9.07 11.81 9.24
CA ASP A 81 8.02 12.68 8.71
C ASP A 81 8.59 14.02 8.21
N THR A 82 7.71 14.90 7.73
CA THR A 82 8.12 16.20 7.19
C THR A 82 8.68 17.16 8.25
N GLN A 83 8.43 16.87 9.53
CA GLN A 83 8.94 17.67 10.64
C GLN A 83 10.22 17.09 11.25
N GLY A 84 10.76 16.02 10.65
CA GLY A 84 11.97 15.39 11.12
C GLY A 84 11.78 14.38 12.26
N ASN A 85 10.54 14.05 12.62
CA ASN A 85 10.24 13.09 13.67
C ASN A 85 10.18 11.67 13.12
N TYR A 86 10.74 10.70 13.85
CA TYR A 86 10.65 9.30 13.48
C TYR A 86 9.27 8.74 13.79
N VAL A 87 8.69 8.04 12.80
CA VAL A 87 7.39 7.37 12.93
C VAL A 87 7.59 5.88 12.73
N SER A 88 7.24 5.09 13.73
CA SER A 88 7.26 3.62 13.60
C SER A 88 6.11 3.16 12.71
N ASN A 89 6.40 2.19 11.84
CA ASN A 89 5.38 1.63 10.96
C ASN A 89 4.45 0.70 11.75
N PRO A 90 3.16 1.06 11.94
CA PRO A 90 2.22 0.23 12.69
C PRO A 90 1.88 -1.07 11.97
N CYS A 91 2.16 -1.16 10.68
CA CYS A 91 1.87 -2.34 9.86
C CYS A 91 3.07 -3.29 9.77
N ARG A 92 4.20 -2.96 10.39
CA ARG A 92 5.39 -3.80 10.33
C ARG A 92 5.10 -5.18 10.91
N THR A 93 5.48 -6.21 10.16
CA THR A 93 5.43 -7.58 10.63
C THR A 93 6.72 -7.87 11.40
N ALA A 94 6.60 -8.36 12.64
CA ALA A 94 7.76 -8.75 13.42
C ALA A 94 8.52 -9.89 12.73
N PRO A 95 9.86 -9.85 12.73
CA PRO A 95 10.66 -10.92 12.13
C PRO A 95 10.50 -12.24 12.88
#